data_fb800d3d6326af9011e761c1bad6b710
#
_entry.id   fb800d3d6326af9011e761c1bad6b710
#
_cell.length_a   1.000
_cell.length_b   1.000
_cell.length_c   1.000
_cell.angle_alpha   90.00
_cell.angle_beta   90.00
_cell.angle_gamma   90.00
#
_symmetry.space_group_name_H-M   'P 1'
#
loop_
_entity.id
_entity.type
_entity.pdbx_description
1 polymer ?
#
loop_
_entity_poly.entity_id
_entity_poly.type
_entity_poly.pdbx_seq_one_letter_code
_entity_poly.pdbx_strand_id
1 'polypeptide(L)'
;QHSFEADPSVLFFSTHQYPHYPGTGRATECGTGAGEGFTINVPMEAGEGDDDYRAVFQKVLVPAADAFKPELVIISAGFDAHRDDPLASMGLTEEGYADLTSIVAGIATRHCRGRLLSSLEGGYNLTALAASVARRARPEGIRKLRA
;
A
#
# COMPACT_ATOMS: atom_id res chain seq x y z
N GLN A 1 -6.35 5.42 -9.02
CA GLN A 1 -5.50 6.39 -9.72
C GLN A 1 -6.33 7.43 -10.44
N HIS A 2 -7.04 7.12 -11.53
CA HIS A 2 -7.71 8.08 -12.41
C HIS A 2 -8.69 9.04 -11.71
N SER A 3 -9.34 8.60 -10.64
CA SER A 3 -10.29 9.44 -9.89
C SER A 3 -9.64 10.64 -9.21
N PHE A 4 -8.32 10.59 -8.97
CA PHE A 4 -7.59 11.59 -8.19
C PHE A 4 -6.37 12.16 -8.93
N GLU A 5 -6.15 11.78 -10.19
CA GLU A 5 -4.92 12.16 -10.91
C GLU A 5 -4.76 13.67 -11.15
N ALA A 6 -5.83 14.45 -11.05
CA ALA A 6 -5.81 15.91 -11.18
C ALA A 6 -5.97 16.63 -9.81
N ASP A 7 -6.08 15.90 -8.70
CA ASP A 7 -6.38 16.44 -7.38
C ASP A 7 -5.14 16.47 -6.47
N PRO A 8 -4.55 17.64 -6.19
CA PRO A 8 -3.37 17.75 -5.33
C PRO A 8 -3.68 17.52 -3.83
N SER A 9 -4.95 17.40 -3.44
CA SER A 9 -5.33 17.09 -2.07
C SER A 9 -5.25 15.60 -1.74
N VAL A 10 -4.99 14.73 -2.73
CA VAL A 10 -4.87 13.28 -2.58
C VAL A 10 -3.50 12.81 -3.06
N LEU A 11 -2.69 12.30 -2.16
CA LEU A 11 -1.49 11.54 -2.51
C LEU A 11 -1.90 10.09 -2.79
N PHE A 12 -1.84 9.69 -4.05
CA PHE A 12 -2.03 8.30 -4.46
C PHE A 12 -0.67 7.59 -4.53
N PHE A 13 -0.54 6.46 -3.85
CA PHE A 13 0.63 5.60 -3.92
C PHE A 13 0.20 4.17 -4.21
N SER A 14 0.84 3.51 -5.17
CA SER A 14 0.55 2.13 -5.51
C SER A 14 1.81 1.33 -5.77
N THR A 15 1.89 0.14 -5.18
CA THR A 15 2.77 -0.96 -5.57
C THR A 15 1.93 -2.05 -6.22
N HIS A 16 2.33 -2.55 -7.37
CA HIS A 16 1.59 -3.55 -8.13
C HIS A 16 2.50 -4.29 -9.11
N GLN A 17 2.20 -5.54 -9.38
CA GLN A 17 2.89 -6.28 -10.43
C GLN A 17 2.65 -5.62 -11.79
N TYR A 18 3.72 -5.41 -12.57
CA TYR A 18 3.64 -4.77 -13.88
C TYR A 18 4.46 -5.52 -14.93
N PRO A 19 4.00 -5.61 -16.19
CA PRO A 19 2.65 -5.29 -16.66
C PRO A 19 1.65 -6.40 -16.26
N HIS A 20 0.60 -6.05 -15.56
CA HIS A 20 -0.46 -6.98 -15.15
C HIS A 20 -1.81 -6.26 -15.18
N TYR A 21 -2.88 -6.87 -14.66
CA TYR A 21 -4.18 -6.21 -14.57
C TYR A 21 -4.09 -4.94 -13.68
N PRO A 22 -4.68 -3.81 -14.09
CA PRO A 22 -5.45 -3.51 -15.31
C PRO A 22 -4.60 -2.97 -16.47
N GLY A 23 -3.28 -3.06 -16.45
CA GLY A 23 -2.38 -2.58 -17.50
C GLY A 23 -1.99 -1.10 -17.42
N THR A 24 -2.47 -0.40 -16.39
CA THR A 24 -2.05 0.97 -16.00
C THR A 24 -1.07 0.93 -14.84
N GLY A 25 -0.59 2.09 -14.38
CA GLY A 25 0.31 2.19 -13.25
C GLY A 25 1.79 2.22 -13.63
N ARG A 26 2.13 2.77 -14.80
CA ARG A 26 3.53 3.03 -15.15
C ARG A 26 4.14 4.03 -14.18
N ALA A 27 5.43 3.91 -13.92
CA ALA A 27 6.16 4.88 -13.10
C ALA A 27 6.08 6.32 -13.65
N THR A 28 5.79 6.48 -14.96
CA THR A 28 5.61 7.78 -15.62
C THR A 28 4.19 8.36 -15.45
N GLU A 29 3.24 7.59 -14.92
CA GLU A 29 1.90 8.08 -14.62
C GLU A 29 1.93 8.75 -13.24
N CYS A 30 2.21 10.06 -13.22
CA CYS A 30 2.47 10.84 -12.01
C CYS A 30 1.37 11.86 -11.66
N GLY A 31 0.20 11.75 -12.28
CA GLY A 31 -0.89 12.72 -12.16
C GLY A 31 -0.91 13.70 -13.32
N THR A 32 -1.91 14.59 -13.31
CA THR A 32 -2.13 15.59 -14.38
C THR A 32 -2.51 16.95 -13.79
N GLY A 33 -2.18 18.03 -14.51
CA GLY A 33 -2.59 19.38 -14.13
C GLY A 33 -2.14 19.74 -12.71
N ALA A 34 -3.07 20.12 -11.83
CA ALA A 34 -2.76 20.46 -10.44
C ALA A 34 -2.31 19.26 -9.59
N GLY A 35 -2.71 18.05 -9.99
CA GLY A 35 -2.34 16.79 -9.32
C GLY A 35 -1.03 16.17 -9.82
N GLU A 36 -0.29 16.83 -10.69
CA GLU A 36 1.01 16.34 -11.14
C GLU A 36 2.00 16.22 -9.97
N GLY A 37 2.62 15.05 -9.81
CA GLY A 37 3.50 14.71 -8.70
C GLY A 37 2.78 14.12 -7.47
N PHE A 38 1.44 14.10 -7.44
CA PHE A 38 0.66 13.51 -6.35
C PHE A 38 0.19 12.07 -6.62
N THR A 39 0.55 11.52 -7.77
CA THR A 39 0.38 10.10 -8.08
C THR A 39 1.76 9.45 -8.17
N ILE A 40 1.98 8.41 -7.38
CA ILE A 40 3.24 7.66 -7.34
C ILE A 40 2.94 6.19 -7.61
N ASN A 41 3.35 5.72 -8.77
CA ASN A 41 3.28 4.33 -9.15
C ASN A 41 4.66 3.68 -9.04
N VAL A 42 4.72 2.54 -8.37
CA VAL A 42 5.92 1.70 -8.29
C VAL A 42 5.58 0.34 -8.90
N PRO A 43 5.81 0.18 -10.20
CA PRO A 43 5.67 -1.11 -10.86
C PRO A 43 6.71 -2.08 -10.29
N MET A 44 6.24 -3.26 -9.87
CA MET A 44 7.03 -4.33 -9.28
C MET A 44 7.18 -5.47 -10.30
N GLU A 45 8.34 -6.12 -10.30
CA GLU A 45 8.58 -7.29 -11.12
C GLU A 45 8.04 -8.57 -10.46
N ALA A 46 7.73 -9.58 -11.28
CA ALA A 46 7.32 -10.88 -10.76
C ALA A 46 8.41 -11.48 -9.85
N GLY A 47 8.02 -12.02 -8.69
CA GLY A 47 8.92 -12.62 -7.71
C GLY A 47 9.43 -11.68 -6.64
N GLU A 48 9.25 -10.37 -6.77
CA GLU A 48 9.59 -9.43 -5.69
C GLU A 48 8.77 -9.70 -4.43
N GLY A 49 9.43 -9.64 -3.28
CA GLY A 49 8.91 -10.07 -1.99
C GLY A 49 9.06 -9.03 -0.89
N ASP A 50 9.06 -9.50 0.35
CA ASP A 50 8.99 -8.67 1.56
C ASP A 50 10.04 -7.56 1.61
N ASP A 51 11.30 -7.89 1.27
CA ASP A 51 12.40 -6.92 1.35
C ASP A 51 12.28 -5.83 0.28
N ASP A 52 11.84 -6.19 -0.93
CA ASP A 52 11.66 -5.26 -2.04
C ASP A 52 10.53 -4.28 -1.71
N TYR A 53 9.37 -4.79 -1.29
CA TYR A 53 8.25 -3.97 -0.86
C TYR A 53 8.62 -3.08 0.33
N ARG A 54 9.31 -3.63 1.34
CA ARG A 54 9.76 -2.83 2.49
C ARG A 54 10.68 -1.69 2.05
N ALA A 55 11.61 -1.97 1.14
CA ALA A 55 12.51 -0.95 0.60
C ALA A 55 11.74 0.16 -0.13
N VAL A 56 10.76 -0.18 -0.94
CA VAL A 56 9.91 0.78 -1.65
C VAL A 56 9.12 1.64 -0.65
N PHE A 57 8.48 1.03 0.34
CA PHE A 57 7.71 1.76 1.34
C PHE A 57 8.58 2.72 2.15
N GLN A 58 9.78 2.28 2.55
CA GLN A 58 10.70 3.13 3.33
C GLN A 58 11.35 4.24 2.50
N LYS A 59 11.71 3.96 1.25
CA LYS A 59 12.48 4.90 0.42
C LYS A 59 11.60 5.82 -0.43
N VAL A 60 10.37 5.42 -0.74
CA VAL A 60 9.46 6.18 -1.61
C VAL A 60 8.24 6.67 -0.85
N LEU A 61 7.44 5.75 -0.26
CA LEU A 61 6.19 6.12 0.40
C LEU A 61 6.41 7.02 1.62
N VAL A 62 7.33 6.64 2.53
CA VAL A 62 7.56 7.39 3.77
C VAL A 62 7.99 8.84 3.49
N PRO A 63 9.00 9.11 2.65
CA PRO A 63 9.38 10.49 2.32
C PRO A 63 8.27 11.29 1.63
N ALA A 64 7.52 10.65 0.72
CA ALA A 64 6.41 11.32 0.04
C ALA A 64 5.29 11.68 1.02
N ALA A 65 4.91 10.76 1.91
CA ALA A 65 3.90 11.00 2.94
C ALA A 65 4.36 12.06 3.96
N ASP A 66 5.64 12.06 4.33
CA ASP A 66 6.19 13.07 5.25
C ASP A 66 6.19 14.48 4.63
N ALA A 67 6.37 14.58 3.31
CA ALA A 67 6.24 15.84 2.58
C ALA A 67 4.79 16.27 2.42
N PHE A 68 3.88 15.33 2.10
CA PHE A 68 2.45 15.56 1.89
C PHE A 68 1.70 15.88 3.19
N LYS A 69 2.05 15.24 4.31
CA LYS A 69 1.44 15.38 5.64
C LYS A 69 -0.06 15.03 5.64
N PRO A 70 -0.42 13.80 5.38
CA PRO A 70 -1.82 13.38 5.23
C PRO A 70 -2.63 13.63 6.52
N GLU A 71 -3.89 14.04 6.35
CA GLU A 71 -4.86 14.18 7.43
C GLU A 71 -5.66 12.88 7.69
N LEU A 72 -5.64 11.96 6.73
CA LEU A 72 -6.24 10.63 6.77
C LEU A 72 -5.40 9.71 5.89
N VAL A 73 -5.22 8.47 6.32
CA VAL A 73 -4.60 7.42 5.49
C VAL A 73 -5.63 6.35 5.16
N ILE A 74 -5.72 5.98 3.89
CA ILE A 74 -6.59 4.90 3.43
C ILE A 74 -5.71 3.84 2.75
N ILE A 75 -5.88 2.57 3.14
CA ILE A 75 -5.23 1.43 2.51
C ILE A 75 -6.26 0.67 1.68
N SER A 76 -6.09 0.67 0.36
CA SER A 76 -6.68 -0.31 -0.54
C SER A 76 -5.87 -1.60 -0.42
N ALA A 77 -6.39 -2.54 0.35
CA ALA A 77 -5.65 -3.71 0.78
C ALA A 77 -5.86 -4.88 -0.20
N GLY A 78 -4.99 -4.98 -1.21
CA GLY A 78 -4.85 -6.15 -2.04
C GLY A 78 -3.94 -7.19 -1.36
N PHE A 79 -4.43 -8.42 -1.21
CA PHE A 79 -3.66 -9.55 -0.69
C PHE A 79 -3.25 -10.53 -1.79
N ASP A 80 -3.50 -10.17 -3.03
CA ASP A 80 -3.12 -10.93 -4.23
C ASP A 80 -1.63 -10.88 -4.57
N ALA A 81 -0.85 -10.01 -3.91
CA ALA A 81 0.61 -10.08 -3.96
C ALA A 81 1.21 -11.17 -3.06
N HIS A 82 0.39 -11.99 -2.37
CA HIS A 82 0.88 -13.11 -1.57
C HIS A 82 1.49 -14.19 -2.46
N ARG A 83 2.62 -14.78 -2.02
CA ARG A 83 3.36 -15.81 -2.77
C ARG A 83 2.53 -17.03 -3.16
N ASP A 84 1.46 -17.32 -2.42
CA ASP A 84 0.55 -18.43 -2.67
C ASP A 84 -0.74 -18.00 -3.39
N ASP A 85 -0.80 -16.76 -3.89
CA ASP A 85 -1.96 -16.29 -4.67
C ASP A 85 -1.96 -16.95 -6.06
N PRO A 86 -3.13 -17.42 -6.55
CA PRO A 86 -3.20 -18.11 -7.82
C PRO A 86 -3.16 -17.18 -9.05
N LEU A 87 -3.30 -15.86 -8.88
CA LEU A 87 -3.44 -14.91 -10.00
C LEU A 87 -2.20 -14.03 -10.20
N ALA A 88 -1.51 -13.66 -9.12
CA ALA A 88 -0.30 -12.87 -9.21
C ALA A 88 0.96 -13.74 -9.01
N SER A 89 2.10 -13.23 -9.46
CA SER A 89 3.40 -13.90 -9.32
C SER A 89 4.32 -13.10 -8.40
N MET A 90 3.79 -12.60 -7.29
CA MET A 90 4.54 -11.84 -6.30
C MET A 90 5.00 -12.73 -5.13
N GLY A 91 5.86 -12.21 -4.28
CA GLY A 91 6.51 -12.98 -3.22
C GLY A 91 6.22 -12.53 -1.79
N LEU A 92 5.16 -11.73 -1.55
CA LEU A 92 4.82 -11.27 -0.20
C LEU A 92 4.38 -12.43 0.70
N THR A 93 4.78 -12.34 1.96
CA THR A 93 4.33 -13.22 3.04
C THR A 93 3.36 -12.49 3.98
N GLU A 94 2.77 -13.23 4.92
CA GLU A 94 1.94 -12.65 5.98
C GLU A 94 2.73 -11.66 6.83
N GLU A 95 4.02 -11.94 7.09
CA GLU A 95 4.94 -11.05 7.78
C GLU A 95 5.19 -9.77 6.96
N GLY A 96 5.38 -9.89 5.66
CA GLY A 96 5.52 -8.76 4.75
C GLY A 96 4.33 -7.81 4.85
N TYR A 97 3.10 -8.32 4.77
CA TYR A 97 1.89 -7.50 4.95
C TYR A 97 1.81 -6.82 6.31
N ALA A 98 2.24 -7.49 7.39
CA ALA A 98 2.29 -6.90 8.73
C ALA A 98 3.31 -5.75 8.80
N ASP A 99 4.50 -5.95 8.23
CA ASP A 99 5.55 -4.93 8.18
C ASP A 99 5.11 -3.69 7.39
N LEU A 100 4.54 -3.88 6.20
CA LEU A 100 4.02 -2.78 5.39
C LEU A 100 2.89 -2.02 6.13
N THR A 101 2.00 -2.76 6.80
CA THR A 101 0.94 -2.16 7.61
C THR A 101 1.54 -1.34 8.76
N SER A 102 2.59 -1.83 9.41
CA SER A 102 3.27 -1.11 10.51
C SER A 102 3.91 0.18 10.02
N ILE A 103 4.52 0.19 8.84
CA ILE A 103 5.08 1.40 8.21
C ILE A 103 3.98 2.44 7.97
N VAL A 104 2.85 2.01 7.38
CA VAL A 104 1.72 2.91 7.07
C VAL A 104 1.03 3.41 8.34
N ALA A 105 0.88 2.56 9.37
CA ALA A 105 0.37 2.97 10.67
C ALA A 105 1.30 3.98 11.35
N GLY A 106 2.61 3.85 11.16
CA GLY A 106 3.59 4.84 11.59
C GLY A 106 3.39 6.21 10.93
N ILE A 107 3.12 6.24 9.62
CA ILE A 107 2.76 7.47 8.89
C ILE A 107 1.49 8.09 9.49
N ALA A 108 0.43 7.30 9.66
CA ALA A 108 -0.83 7.78 10.22
C ALA A 108 -0.66 8.33 11.65
N THR A 109 0.16 7.68 12.46
CA THR A 109 0.46 8.13 13.82
C THR A 109 1.18 9.49 13.82
N ARG A 110 2.17 9.66 12.94
CA ARG A 110 2.94 10.91 12.85
C ARG A 110 2.12 12.09 12.36
N HIS A 111 1.29 11.89 11.34
CA HIS A 111 0.67 12.99 10.61
C HIS A 111 -0.81 13.20 10.94
N CYS A 112 -1.57 12.14 11.22
CA CYS A 112 -3.02 12.24 11.34
C CYS A 112 -3.60 11.56 12.61
N ARG A 113 -2.82 11.50 13.70
CA ARG A 113 -3.27 10.96 14.99
C ARG A 113 -3.78 9.51 14.91
N GLY A 114 -3.21 8.70 14.01
CA GLY A 114 -3.59 7.32 13.80
C GLY A 114 -4.87 7.12 12.99
N ARG A 115 -5.39 8.15 12.32
CA ARG A 115 -6.56 8.00 11.42
C ARG A 115 -6.17 7.18 10.19
N LEU A 116 -6.47 5.90 10.28
CA LEU A 116 -6.17 4.89 9.28
C LEU A 116 -7.42 4.06 9.01
N LEU A 117 -7.82 3.98 7.75
CA LEU A 117 -8.87 3.10 7.28
C LEU A 117 -8.25 2.05 6.35
N SER A 118 -8.76 0.83 6.38
CA SER A 118 -8.39 -0.20 5.40
C SER A 118 -9.62 -0.84 4.79
N SER A 119 -9.64 -0.92 3.47
CA SER A 119 -10.63 -1.62 2.67
C SER A 119 -10.00 -2.84 2.02
N LEU A 120 -10.66 -3.98 2.11
CA LEU A 120 -10.26 -5.20 1.39
C LEU A 120 -10.55 -5.02 -0.10
N GLU A 121 -9.59 -5.42 -0.94
CA GLU A 121 -9.75 -5.48 -2.39
C GLU A 121 -9.45 -6.88 -2.92
N GLY A 122 -8.23 -7.16 -3.41
CA GLY A 122 -7.83 -8.46 -3.93
C GLY A 122 -7.36 -9.45 -2.87
N GLY A 123 -7.13 -10.69 -3.30
CA GLY A 123 -6.64 -11.81 -2.50
C GLY A 123 -7.49 -13.05 -2.75
N TYR A 124 -6.96 -13.96 -3.57
CA TYR A 124 -7.74 -15.07 -4.17
C TYR A 124 -7.36 -16.43 -3.58
N ASN A 125 -6.32 -16.50 -2.75
CA ASN A 125 -6.09 -17.63 -1.85
C ASN A 125 -6.69 -17.33 -0.48
N LEU A 126 -7.83 -17.93 -0.15
CA LEU A 126 -8.59 -17.63 1.07
C LEU A 126 -7.82 -17.96 2.36
N THR A 127 -6.94 -18.97 2.33
CA THR A 127 -6.10 -19.33 3.48
C THR A 127 -5.04 -18.27 3.72
N ALA A 128 -4.32 -17.87 2.67
CA ALA A 128 -3.32 -16.81 2.73
C ALA A 128 -3.94 -15.46 3.10
N LEU A 129 -5.11 -15.14 2.53
CA LEU A 129 -5.88 -13.94 2.86
C LEU A 129 -6.21 -13.89 4.36
N ALA A 130 -6.80 -14.95 4.90
CA ALA A 130 -7.18 -15.01 6.31
C ALA A 130 -5.96 -14.87 7.24
N ALA A 131 -4.85 -15.55 6.92
CA ALA A 131 -3.61 -15.49 7.68
C ALA A 131 -2.99 -14.07 7.62
N SER A 132 -2.93 -13.46 6.44
CA SER A 132 -2.39 -12.11 6.24
C SER A 132 -3.23 -11.05 6.95
N VAL A 133 -4.56 -11.12 6.89
CA VAL A 133 -5.46 -10.22 7.62
C VAL A 133 -5.28 -10.38 9.13
N ALA A 134 -5.22 -11.62 9.63
CA ALA A 134 -5.02 -11.88 11.05
C ALA A 134 -3.66 -11.38 11.55
N ARG A 135 -2.60 -11.54 10.74
CA ARG A 135 -1.25 -11.07 11.08
C ARG A 135 -1.17 -9.55 11.06
N ARG A 136 -1.77 -8.91 10.05
CA ARG A 136 -1.88 -7.47 9.91
C ARG A 136 -2.64 -6.82 11.06
N ALA A 137 -3.69 -7.47 11.58
CA ALA A 137 -4.49 -6.98 12.70
C ALA A 137 -3.80 -7.12 14.06
N ARG A 138 -2.61 -7.73 14.14
CA ARG A 138 -1.78 -7.84 15.34
C ARG A 138 -0.59 -6.87 15.27
N PRO A 139 -0.75 -5.58 15.34
CA PRO A 139 0.39 -4.70 15.39
C PRO A 139 0.87 -4.61 16.83
N GLU A 140 2.12 -4.89 17.02
CA GLU A 140 2.87 -4.28 18.09
C GLU A 140 2.93 -2.77 17.82
N GLY A 141 1.84 -2.08 17.88
CA GLY A 141 1.81 -0.64 17.54
C GLY A 141 0.45 -0.03 17.30
N ILE A 142 -0.57 -0.75 16.87
CA ILE A 142 -1.93 -0.19 16.87
C ILE A 142 -2.45 -0.29 18.30
N ARG A 143 -2.26 0.75 19.09
CA ARG A 143 -2.96 0.91 20.37
C ARG A 143 -4.45 0.79 20.08
N LYS A 144 -5.13 -0.18 20.75
CA LYS A 144 -6.58 -0.27 20.77
C LYS A 144 -7.13 1.13 21.00
N LEU A 145 -7.88 1.65 20.03
CA LEU A 145 -8.78 2.76 20.29
C LEU A 145 -9.69 2.29 21.41
N ARG A 146 -9.52 2.85 22.60
CA ARG A 146 -10.51 2.66 23.67
C ARG A 146 -11.77 3.40 23.24
N ALA A 147 -12.88 2.68 23.20
CA ALA A 147 -14.21 3.24 23.06
C ALA A 147 -14.49 4.25 24.18
#